data_c0521b7bbc0d2b6956846cbf972126c7
#
_entry.id   c0521b7bbc0d2b6956846cbf972126c7
#
_cell.length_a   1.000
_cell.length_b   1.000
_cell.length_c   1.000
_cell.angle_alpha   90.00
_cell.angle_beta   90.00
_cell.angle_gamma   90.00
#
_symmetry.space_group_name_H-M   'P 1'
#
loop_
_entity.id
_entity.type
_entity.pdbx_description
1 polymer ?
#
loop_
_entity_poly.entity_id
_entity_poly.type
_entity_poly.pdbx_seq_one_letter_code
_entity_poly.pdbx_strand_id
1 'polypeptide(L)'
;MADQISWRGSSDSGAPVHPISHRFQRSSFYILESEDPEFKHSCLRLLGLLEEPAAGELLLEGRRVTGLQSEELGEIRNRKFGFLFASPFLLPSFTVLENVAMPLFKVAQVDAREAKSITEAILDLVGIVDIVEVMAARLTPFQQHLTAMARAVVHHPRLLIIEELGLDLDTEAALRVFEVARRIPERLGTTVISTLSAGIDFAGGDVVLEIGTAGIRELRKEPRT
;
A
#
# COMPACT_ATOMS: atom_id res chain seq x y z
N MET A 1 1.57 13.42 9.01
CA MET A 1 2.91 13.44 9.61
C MET A 1 3.02 12.22 10.49
N ALA A 2 3.85 11.26 10.16
CA ALA A 2 4.26 10.25 11.11
C ALA A 2 5.49 10.80 11.81
N ASP A 3 5.34 11.30 13.02
CA ASP A 3 6.46 11.74 13.84
C ASP A 3 6.81 10.58 14.76
N GLN A 4 7.95 9.99 14.54
CA GLN A 4 8.60 8.94 15.32
C GLN A 4 7.84 7.61 15.40
N ILE A 5 8.34 6.62 14.72
CA ILE A 5 7.95 5.22 14.88
C ILE A 5 9.12 4.51 15.55
N SER A 6 8.93 3.99 16.74
CA SER A 6 9.83 3.01 17.32
C SER A 6 9.14 1.65 17.31
N TRP A 7 9.79 0.67 16.72
CA TRP A 7 9.30 -0.69 16.64
C TRP A 7 10.24 -1.66 17.34
N ARG A 8 9.66 -2.66 18.01
CA ARG A 8 10.41 -3.82 18.52
C ARG A 8 9.99 -5.03 17.71
N GLY A 9 10.86 -5.49 16.83
CA GLY A 9 10.68 -6.79 16.21
C GLY A 9 10.76 -7.91 17.23
N SER A 10 9.92 -8.90 17.12
CA SER A 10 10.09 -10.17 17.79
C SER A 10 11.14 -10.97 17.03
N SER A 11 12.43 -10.68 17.22
CA SER A 11 13.43 -11.70 16.93
C SER A 11 13.56 -12.55 18.19
N ASP A 12 13.50 -13.86 18.07
CA ASP A 12 13.83 -14.81 19.15
C ASP A 12 15.25 -14.63 19.73
N SER A 13 16.04 -13.76 19.13
CA SER A 13 17.42 -13.47 19.51
C SER A 13 17.60 -12.47 20.66
N GLY A 14 16.52 -11.82 21.14
CA GLY A 14 16.61 -10.89 22.29
C GLY A 14 17.46 -9.63 22.07
N ALA A 15 17.93 -9.38 20.85
CA ALA A 15 18.71 -8.20 20.53
C ALA A 15 17.85 -6.94 20.63
N PRO A 16 18.36 -5.84 21.23
CA PRO A 16 17.62 -4.57 21.27
C PRO A 16 17.48 -4.04 19.85
N VAL A 17 16.24 -3.91 19.38
CA VAL A 17 15.98 -3.24 18.11
C VAL A 17 16.07 -1.73 18.35
N HIS A 18 16.92 -1.04 17.61
CA HIS A 18 17.05 0.40 17.69
C HIS A 18 15.75 1.07 17.26
N PRO A 19 15.35 2.18 17.92
CA PRO A 19 14.12 2.89 17.57
C PRO A 19 14.23 3.43 16.15
N ILE A 20 13.22 3.09 15.34
CA ILE A 20 13.06 3.63 13.99
C ILE A 20 12.26 4.93 14.11
N SER A 21 12.82 6.01 13.56
CA SER A 21 12.13 7.29 13.47
C SER A 21 12.17 7.77 12.03
N HIS A 22 11.00 7.90 11.39
CA HIS A 22 10.90 8.41 10.03
C HIS A 22 9.61 9.19 9.83
N ARG A 23 9.69 10.25 9.00
CA ARG A 23 8.53 11.06 8.62
C ARG A 23 8.25 10.87 7.13
N PHE A 24 7.16 10.20 6.82
CA PHE A 24 6.69 10.04 5.45
C PHE A 24 6.08 11.35 4.93
N GLN A 25 6.57 11.83 3.79
CA GLN A 25 6.01 13.00 3.12
C GLN A 25 4.73 12.61 2.37
N ARG A 26 3.81 13.55 2.27
CA ARG A 26 2.57 13.34 1.51
C ARG A 26 2.87 13.20 0.02
N SER A 27 2.02 12.45 -0.67
CA SER A 27 2.07 12.28 -2.12
C SER A 27 3.44 11.81 -2.62
N SER A 28 4.09 10.93 -1.87
CA SER A 28 5.39 10.35 -2.21
C SER A 28 5.28 8.83 -2.30
N PHE A 29 6.17 8.23 -3.08
CA PHE A 29 6.31 6.79 -3.20
C PHE A 29 7.52 6.33 -2.41
N TYR A 30 7.32 5.44 -1.46
CA TYR A 30 8.35 4.84 -0.63
C TYR A 30 8.44 3.34 -0.87
N ILE A 31 9.66 2.86 -0.94
CA ILE A 31 9.98 1.44 -1.02
C ILE A 31 10.70 1.06 0.25
N LEU A 32 10.20 0.04 0.94
CA LEU A 32 10.86 -0.53 2.10
C LEU A 32 11.69 -1.72 1.67
N GLU A 33 12.99 -1.67 1.94
CA GLU A 33 13.93 -2.78 1.76
C GLU A 33 14.48 -3.23 3.11
N SER A 34 14.69 -4.53 3.26
CA SER A 34 15.36 -5.13 4.42
C SER A 34 16.00 -6.44 4.02
N GLU A 35 17.15 -6.75 4.60
CA GLU A 35 17.76 -8.08 4.52
C GLU A 35 16.93 -9.14 5.26
N ASP A 36 16.13 -8.72 6.25
CA ASP A 36 15.21 -9.57 7.00
C ASP A 36 13.78 -9.42 6.47
N PRO A 37 13.23 -10.44 5.78
CA PRO A 37 11.87 -10.39 5.24
C PRO A 37 10.78 -10.25 6.33
N GLU A 38 10.94 -10.91 7.49
CA GLU A 38 9.97 -10.84 8.58
C GLU A 38 9.92 -9.42 9.16
N PHE A 39 11.09 -8.81 9.33
CA PHE A 39 11.20 -7.42 9.77
C PHE A 39 10.52 -6.47 8.78
N LYS A 40 10.75 -6.66 7.48
CA LYS A 40 10.13 -5.88 6.41
C LYS A 40 8.60 -5.95 6.46
N HIS A 41 8.04 -7.15 6.59
CA HIS A 41 6.60 -7.37 6.66
C HIS A 41 5.99 -6.79 7.94
N SER A 42 6.62 -7.01 9.10
CA SER A 42 6.15 -6.43 10.36
C SER A 42 6.16 -4.91 10.33
N CYS A 43 7.19 -4.29 9.74
CA CYS A 43 7.24 -2.83 9.59
C CYS A 43 6.07 -2.32 8.72
N LEU A 44 5.79 -3.00 7.60
CA LEU A 44 4.67 -2.64 6.72
C LEU A 44 3.31 -2.77 7.42
N ARG A 45 3.11 -3.85 8.19
CA ARG A 45 1.88 -4.09 8.97
C ARG A 45 1.69 -3.07 10.09
N LEU A 46 2.77 -2.69 10.75
CA LEU A 46 2.78 -1.62 11.74
C LEU A 46 2.34 -0.28 11.11
N LEU A 47 2.95 0.10 9.98
CA LEU A 47 2.60 1.32 9.24
C LEU A 47 1.16 1.29 8.72
N GLY A 48 0.65 0.09 8.41
CA GLY A 48 -0.74 -0.15 8.03
C GLY A 48 -1.74 -0.18 9.21
N LEU A 49 -1.28 0.03 10.44
CA LEU A 49 -2.09 -0.10 11.67
C LEU A 49 -2.71 -1.51 11.83
N LEU A 50 -2.06 -2.54 11.28
CA LEU A 50 -2.48 -3.94 11.41
C LEU A 50 -1.83 -4.61 12.62
N GLU A 51 -0.75 -4.01 13.13
CA GLU A 51 -0.04 -4.40 14.35
C GLU A 51 0.21 -3.17 15.22
N GLU A 52 0.33 -3.39 16.52
CA GLU A 52 0.69 -2.33 17.47
C GLU A 52 2.21 -2.30 17.69
N PRO A 53 2.82 -1.11 17.82
CA PRO A 53 4.23 -1.01 18.16
C PRO A 53 4.45 -1.48 19.60
N ALA A 54 5.49 -2.29 19.84
CA ALA A 54 5.87 -2.73 21.18
C ALA A 54 6.31 -1.57 22.06
N ALA A 55 6.81 -0.48 21.46
CA ALA A 55 7.18 0.78 22.15
C ALA A 55 7.16 1.92 21.12
N GLY A 56 7.03 3.17 21.61
CA GLY A 56 7.01 4.37 20.79
C GLY A 56 5.63 4.80 20.33
N GLU A 57 5.58 5.64 19.32
CA GLU A 57 4.34 6.28 18.88
C GLU A 57 4.21 6.24 17.37
N LEU A 58 3.00 5.95 16.90
CA LEU A 58 2.56 6.17 15.53
C LEU A 58 1.70 7.42 15.48
N LEU A 59 2.03 8.32 14.56
CA LEU A 59 1.25 9.51 14.31
C LEU A 59 0.73 9.49 12.87
N LEU A 60 -0.56 9.67 12.72
CA LEU A 60 -1.20 9.85 11.42
C LEU A 60 -1.72 11.29 11.31
N GLU A 61 -1.20 12.06 10.37
CA GLU A 61 -1.54 13.48 10.17
C GLU A 61 -1.38 14.34 11.45
N GLY A 62 -0.39 13.99 12.29
CA GLY A 62 -0.11 14.69 13.56
C GLY A 62 -0.97 14.20 14.74
N ARG A 63 -1.92 13.30 14.52
CA ARG A 63 -2.71 12.67 15.59
C ARG A 63 -2.05 11.36 16.00
N ARG A 64 -1.84 11.17 17.28
CA ARG A 64 -1.38 9.89 17.83
C ARG A 64 -2.45 8.82 17.59
N VAL A 65 -2.04 7.69 17.01
CA VAL A 65 -2.89 6.52 16.78
C VAL A 65 -2.49 5.31 17.62
N THR A 66 -1.33 5.36 18.26
CA THR A 66 -0.89 4.33 19.22
C THR A 66 -1.80 4.32 20.45
N GLY A 67 -2.26 3.15 20.84
CA GLY A 67 -3.10 2.95 22.02
C GLY A 67 -4.59 3.26 21.80
N LEU A 68 -5.02 3.50 20.56
CA LEU A 68 -6.44 3.57 20.22
C LEU A 68 -7.06 2.17 20.26
N GLN A 69 -8.37 2.10 20.52
CA GLN A 69 -9.10 0.84 20.51
C GLN A 69 -9.20 0.25 19.09
N SER A 70 -9.37 -1.08 19.00
CA SER A 70 -9.44 -1.79 17.70
C SER A 70 -10.50 -1.24 16.77
N GLU A 71 -11.66 -0.82 17.29
CA GLU A 71 -12.74 -0.21 16.51
C GLU A 71 -12.31 1.11 15.90
N GLU A 72 -11.66 1.99 16.68
CA GLU A 72 -11.16 3.28 16.21
C GLU A 72 -10.08 3.10 15.13
N LEU A 73 -9.14 2.17 15.35
CA LEU A 73 -8.14 1.80 14.35
C LEU A 73 -8.79 1.22 13.09
N GLY A 74 -9.85 0.41 13.25
CA GLY A 74 -10.63 -0.11 12.14
C GLY A 74 -11.29 0.98 11.29
N GLU A 75 -11.88 1.99 11.93
CA GLU A 75 -12.47 3.15 11.24
C GLU A 75 -11.41 3.98 10.50
N ILE A 76 -10.26 4.21 11.14
CA ILE A 76 -9.14 4.92 10.53
C ILE A 76 -8.64 4.16 9.30
N ARG A 77 -8.43 2.84 9.42
CA ARG A 77 -8.03 2.00 8.28
C ARG A 77 -9.03 2.07 7.14
N ASN A 78 -10.31 1.87 7.43
CA ASN A 78 -11.35 1.89 6.41
C ASN A 78 -11.40 3.20 5.62
N ARG A 79 -11.18 4.35 6.27
CA ARG A 79 -11.32 5.67 5.67
C ARG A 79 -10.05 6.23 5.07
N LYS A 80 -8.90 5.90 5.66
CA LYS A 80 -7.63 6.58 5.32
C LYS A 80 -6.59 5.68 4.67
N PHE A 81 -6.82 4.36 4.67
CA PHE A 81 -5.87 3.42 4.13
C PHE A 81 -6.46 2.62 2.97
N GLY A 82 -5.62 2.39 1.98
CA GLY A 82 -5.79 1.35 0.98
C GLY A 82 -4.78 0.24 1.22
N PHE A 83 -5.16 -0.99 0.90
CA PHE A 83 -4.27 -2.15 1.03
C PHE A 83 -4.26 -2.95 -0.26
N LEU A 84 -3.06 -3.18 -0.77
CA LEU A 84 -2.79 -4.17 -1.80
C LEU A 84 -1.87 -5.22 -1.18
N PHE A 85 -2.43 -6.37 -0.85
CA PHE A 85 -1.67 -7.50 -0.33
C PHE A 85 -0.96 -8.27 -1.44
N ALA A 86 0.03 -9.07 -1.08
CA ALA A 86 0.76 -9.95 -2.00
C ALA A 86 -0.18 -10.78 -2.88
N SER A 87 -1.28 -11.30 -2.30
CA SER A 87 -2.38 -11.89 -3.07
C SER A 87 -3.51 -10.86 -3.28
N PRO A 88 -4.07 -10.72 -4.49
CA PRO A 88 -5.09 -9.72 -4.81
C PRO A 88 -6.42 -9.84 -4.05
N PHE A 89 -6.77 -11.03 -3.52
CA PHE A 89 -8.00 -11.29 -2.77
C PHE A 89 -9.27 -10.68 -3.40
N LEU A 90 -9.44 -10.87 -4.70
CA LEU A 90 -10.67 -10.46 -5.39
C LEU A 90 -11.79 -11.45 -5.10
N LEU A 91 -13.03 -10.98 -5.14
CA LEU A 91 -14.22 -11.82 -5.08
C LEU A 91 -14.46 -12.42 -6.48
N PRO A 92 -14.27 -13.74 -6.67
CA PRO A 92 -14.26 -14.34 -8.01
C PRO A 92 -15.59 -14.25 -8.75
N SER A 93 -16.70 -14.22 -7.99
CA SER A 93 -18.08 -14.14 -8.51
C SER A 93 -18.56 -12.71 -8.76
N PHE A 94 -17.70 -11.73 -8.56
CA PHE A 94 -17.98 -10.30 -8.81
C PHE A 94 -17.21 -9.84 -10.03
N THR A 95 -17.78 -8.86 -10.74
CA THR A 95 -17.09 -8.16 -11.84
C THR A 95 -15.94 -7.29 -11.31
N VAL A 96 -15.12 -6.78 -12.22
CA VAL A 96 -14.11 -5.77 -11.90
C VAL A 96 -14.76 -4.55 -11.25
N LEU A 97 -15.86 -4.04 -11.84
CA LEU A 97 -16.62 -2.91 -11.29
C LEU A 97 -17.05 -3.15 -9.85
N GLU A 98 -17.68 -4.28 -9.58
CA GLU A 98 -18.21 -4.63 -8.26
C GLU A 98 -17.08 -4.80 -7.22
N ASN A 99 -15.98 -5.46 -7.59
CA ASN A 99 -14.82 -5.57 -6.70
C ASN A 99 -14.25 -4.21 -6.32
N VAL A 100 -14.13 -3.30 -7.28
CA VAL A 100 -13.52 -1.99 -7.05
C VAL A 100 -14.47 -1.03 -6.37
N ALA A 101 -15.76 -1.06 -6.69
CA ALA A 101 -16.77 -0.16 -6.07
C ALA A 101 -17.06 -0.45 -4.60
N MET A 102 -16.75 -1.65 -4.11
CA MET A 102 -17.14 -2.12 -2.78
C MET A 102 -16.74 -1.18 -1.63
N PRO A 103 -15.52 -0.63 -1.56
CA PRO A 103 -15.15 0.32 -0.51
C PRO A 103 -15.99 1.61 -0.52
N LEU A 104 -16.50 2.05 -1.67
CA LEU A 104 -17.27 3.28 -1.78
C LEU A 104 -18.58 3.20 -1.01
N PHE A 105 -19.27 2.07 -1.06
CA PHE A 105 -20.52 1.88 -0.33
C PHE A 105 -20.32 1.89 1.18
N LYS A 106 -19.19 1.39 1.65
CA LYS A 106 -18.87 1.31 3.09
C LYS A 106 -18.33 2.64 3.63
N VAL A 107 -17.48 3.31 2.87
CA VAL A 107 -16.65 4.43 3.35
C VAL A 107 -17.23 5.79 2.93
N ALA A 108 -17.60 5.93 1.66
CA ALA A 108 -18.06 7.20 1.10
C ALA A 108 -19.58 7.38 1.15
N GLN A 109 -20.34 6.29 1.36
CA GLN A 109 -21.80 6.28 1.41
C GLN A 109 -22.44 6.93 0.17
N VAL A 110 -21.83 6.70 -1.00
CA VAL A 110 -22.31 7.20 -2.29
C VAL A 110 -23.39 6.30 -2.88
N ASP A 111 -24.21 6.83 -3.75
CA ASP A 111 -25.19 6.03 -4.49
C ASP A 111 -24.53 5.20 -5.60
N ALA A 112 -25.28 4.26 -6.18
CA ALA A 112 -24.75 3.33 -7.18
C ALA A 112 -24.26 4.03 -8.46
N ARG A 113 -24.88 5.14 -8.86
CA ARG A 113 -24.48 5.90 -10.06
C ARG A 113 -23.16 6.63 -9.83
N GLU A 114 -23.04 7.27 -8.70
CA GLU A 114 -21.81 7.95 -8.29
C GLU A 114 -20.67 6.95 -8.09
N ALA A 115 -20.93 5.81 -7.40
CA ALA A 115 -19.97 4.74 -7.23
C ALA A 115 -19.45 4.21 -8.57
N LYS A 116 -20.34 4.01 -9.55
CA LYS A 116 -19.95 3.58 -10.90
C LYS A 116 -19.01 4.59 -11.56
N SER A 117 -19.38 5.87 -11.55
CA SER A 117 -18.57 6.93 -12.18
C SER A 117 -17.19 7.06 -11.55
N ILE A 118 -17.10 7.04 -10.21
CA ILE A 118 -15.80 7.06 -9.49
C ILE A 118 -14.98 5.84 -9.85
N THR A 119 -15.59 4.65 -9.87
CA THR A 119 -14.92 3.40 -10.17
C THR A 119 -14.35 3.39 -11.58
N GLU A 120 -15.15 3.79 -12.58
CA GLU A 120 -14.71 3.87 -13.98
C GLU A 120 -13.51 4.82 -14.15
N ALA A 121 -13.52 5.98 -13.48
CA ALA A 121 -12.39 6.90 -13.50
C ALA A 121 -11.10 6.31 -12.89
N ILE A 122 -11.21 5.52 -11.83
CA ILE A 122 -10.05 4.82 -11.24
C ILE A 122 -9.59 3.66 -12.13
N LEU A 123 -10.51 2.93 -12.76
CA LEU A 123 -10.16 1.86 -13.71
C LEU A 123 -9.45 2.42 -14.96
N ASP A 124 -9.84 3.60 -15.43
CA ASP A 124 -9.14 4.32 -16.48
C ASP A 124 -7.73 4.73 -16.03
N LEU A 125 -7.58 5.26 -14.82
CA LEU A 125 -6.28 5.61 -14.23
C LEU A 125 -5.30 4.45 -14.20
N VAL A 126 -5.78 3.25 -13.83
CA VAL A 126 -4.94 2.03 -13.79
C VAL A 126 -4.88 1.29 -15.13
N GLY A 127 -5.62 1.74 -16.14
CA GLY A 127 -5.55 1.24 -17.53
C GLY A 127 -6.29 -0.07 -17.77
N ILE A 128 -7.40 -0.33 -17.08
CA ILE A 128 -8.22 -1.53 -17.26
C ILE A 128 -9.73 -1.25 -17.37
N VAL A 129 -10.11 -0.05 -17.80
CA VAL A 129 -11.53 0.32 -17.94
C VAL A 129 -12.28 -0.58 -18.93
N ASP A 130 -11.61 -1.13 -19.95
CA ASP A 130 -12.21 -1.97 -20.98
C ASP A 130 -12.72 -3.33 -20.46
N ILE A 131 -12.31 -3.73 -19.24
CA ILE A 131 -12.71 -5.00 -18.63
C ILE A 131 -13.65 -4.85 -17.44
N VAL A 132 -14.31 -3.71 -17.32
CA VAL A 132 -15.17 -3.32 -16.19
C VAL A 132 -16.25 -4.37 -15.85
N GLU A 133 -16.83 -5.02 -16.85
CA GLU A 133 -17.88 -6.04 -16.71
C GLU A 133 -17.34 -7.48 -16.65
N VAL A 134 -16.01 -7.66 -16.71
CA VAL A 134 -15.42 -9.00 -16.66
C VAL A 134 -15.43 -9.53 -15.23
N MET A 135 -15.83 -10.80 -15.07
CA MET A 135 -15.80 -11.49 -13.77
C MET A 135 -14.36 -11.68 -13.30
N ALA A 136 -14.10 -11.41 -12.01
CA ALA A 136 -12.76 -11.52 -11.45
C ALA A 136 -12.13 -12.91 -11.59
N ALA A 137 -12.93 -13.96 -11.61
CA ALA A 137 -12.47 -15.35 -11.88
C ALA A 137 -11.84 -15.54 -13.27
N ARG A 138 -12.05 -14.63 -14.22
CA ARG A 138 -11.53 -14.71 -15.59
C ARG A 138 -10.33 -13.79 -15.85
N LEU A 139 -9.90 -13.05 -14.85
CA LEU A 139 -8.80 -12.11 -14.99
C LEU A 139 -7.45 -12.84 -15.01
N THR A 140 -6.54 -12.35 -15.83
CA THR A 140 -5.13 -12.73 -15.74
C THR A 140 -4.51 -12.23 -14.44
N PRO A 141 -3.41 -12.82 -13.95
CA PRO A 141 -2.73 -12.33 -12.74
C PRO A 141 -2.41 -10.82 -12.79
N PHE A 142 -1.95 -10.32 -13.92
CA PHE A 142 -1.72 -8.89 -14.16
C PHE A 142 -2.99 -8.05 -13.94
N GLN A 143 -4.11 -8.45 -14.56
CA GLN A 143 -5.39 -7.76 -14.40
C GLN A 143 -5.93 -7.83 -12.97
N GLN A 144 -5.70 -8.94 -12.27
CA GLN A 144 -6.06 -9.09 -10.86
C GLN A 144 -5.33 -8.09 -9.97
N HIS A 145 -4.01 -7.89 -10.17
CA HIS A 145 -3.22 -6.91 -9.43
C HIS A 145 -3.71 -5.47 -9.69
N LEU A 146 -3.98 -5.10 -10.95
CA LEU A 146 -4.51 -3.78 -11.27
C LEU A 146 -5.91 -3.56 -10.70
N THR A 147 -6.78 -4.58 -10.73
CA THR A 147 -8.11 -4.52 -10.12
C THR A 147 -8.04 -4.34 -8.60
N ALA A 148 -7.16 -5.09 -7.93
CA ALA A 148 -6.94 -4.97 -6.50
C ALA A 148 -6.33 -3.59 -6.13
N MET A 149 -5.43 -3.08 -6.95
CA MET A 149 -4.88 -1.71 -6.79
C MET A 149 -5.96 -0.66 -6.94
N ALA A 150 -6.80 -0.74 -7.98
CA ALA A 150 -7.94 0.15 -8.18
C ALA A 150 -8.88 0.12 -6.96
N ARG A 151 -9.24 -1.07 -6.46
CA ARG A 151 -10.05 -1.23 -5.25
C ARG A 151 -9.41 -0.57 -4.02
N ALA A 152 -8.09 -0.68 -3.89
CA ALA A 152 -7.37 -0.10 -2.75
C ALA A 152 -7.36 1.43 -2.76
N VAL A 153 -7.50 2.09 -3.92
CA VAL A 153 -7.42 3.55 -4.02
C VAL A 153 -8.73 4.25 -4.37
N VAL A 154 -9.80 3.51 -4.68
CA VAL A 154 -11.07 4.07 -5.17
C VAL A 154 -11.73 5.07 -4.22
N HIS A 155 -11.52 4.93 -2.92
CA HIS A 155 -12.03 5.82 -1.88
C HIS A 155 -11.05 6.96 -1.52
N HIS A 156 -10.02 7.20 -2.36
CA HIS A 156 -8.99 8.23 -2.18
C HIS A 156 -8.31 8.19 -0.80
N PRO A 157 -7.66 7.07 -0.43
CA PRO A 157 -7.02 6.94 0.86
C PRO A 157 -5.84 7.93 1.01
N ARG A 158 -5.47 8.24 2.25
CA ARG A 158 -4.26 9.03 2.55
C ARG A 158 -2.98 8.23 2.37
N LEU A 159 -3.07 6.92 2.62
CA LEU A 159 -1.95 6.00 2.58
C LEU A 159 -2.36 4.72 1.85
N LEU A 160 -1.56 4.30 0.88
CA LEU A 160 -1.65 2.99 0.24
C LEU A 160 -0.48 2.13 0.71
N ILE A 161 -0.80 1.01 1.33
CA ILE A 161 0.16 -0.01 1.74
C ILE A 161 0.15 -1.10 0.69
N ILE A 162 1.33 -1.43 0.15
CA ILE A 162 1.49 -2.48 -0.86
C ILE A 162 2.50 -3.51 -0.35
N GLU A 163 2.05 -4.74 -0.23
CA GLU A 163 2.86 -5.87 0.17
C GLU A 163 3.31 -6.63 -1.08
N GLU A 164 4.64 -6.77 -1.25
CA GLU A 164 5.28 -7.54 -2.30
C GLU A 164 4.73 -7.26 -3.71
N LEU A 165 4.75 -6.00 -4.10
CA LEU A 165 4.28 -5.57 -5.41
C LEU A 165 4.94 -6.39 -6.53
N GLY A 166 4.10 -7.00 -7.37
CA GLY A 166 4.55 -7.83 -8.49
C GLY A 166 4.82 -9.30 -8.15
N LEU A 167 4.49 -9.75 -6.93
CA LEU A 167 4.57 -11.17 -6.61
C LEU A 167 3.71 -12.00 -7.57
N ASP A 168 4.21 -13.16 -7.97
CA ASP A 168 3.58 -14.09 -8.92
C ASP A 168 3.37 -13.53 -10.34
N LEU A 169 3.99 -12.41 -10.67
CA LEU A 169 4.03 -11.86 -12.02
C LEU A 169 5.40 -12.11 -12.68
N ASP A 170 5.40 -12.24 -14.00
CA ASP A 170 6.65 -12.12 -14.74
C ASP A 170 7.22 -10.70 -14.65
N THR A 171 8.50 -10.54 -14.98
CA THR A 171 9.21 -9.26 -14.81
C THR A 171 8.56 -8.12 -15.58
N GLU A 172 8.05 -8.35 -16.78
CA GLU A 172 7.41 -7.31 -17.59
C GLU A 172 6.09 -6.85 -16.96
N ALA A 173 5.24 -7.80 -16.56
CA ALA A 173 3.98 -7.50 -15.89
C ALA A 173 4.21 -6.80 -14.54
N ALA A 174 5.20 -7.25 -13.75
CA ALA A 174 5.55 -6.64 -12.48
C ALA A 174 6.01 -5.18 -12.66
N LEU A 175 6.86 -4.90 -13.64
CA LEU A 175 7.29 -3.52 -13.95
C LEU A 175 6.11 -2.64 -14.38
N ARG A 176 5.17 -3.17 -15.18
CA ARG A 176 3.97 -2.41 -15.57
C ARG A 176 3.07 -2.10 -14.39
N VAL A 177 2.86 -3.03 -13.47
CA VAL A 177 2.10 -2.78 -12.23
C VAL A 177 2.81 -1.74 -11.37
N PHE A 178 4.13 -1.81 -11.26
CA PHE A 178 4.94 -0.83 -10.55
C PHE A 178 4.81 0.58 -11.13
N GLU A 179 4.88 0.73 -12.46
CA GLU A 179 4.71 2.02 -13.14
C GLU A 179 3.31 2.62 -12.91
N VAL A 180 2.27 1.79 -12.81
CA VAL A 180 0.94 2.26 -12.42
C VAL A 180 0.93 2.75 -10.97
N ALA A 181 1.52 1.97 -10.04
CA ALA A 181 1.60 2.34 -8.63
C ALA A 181 2.34 3.67 -8.41
N ARG A 182 3.43 3.93 -9.15
CA ARG A 182 4.21 5.17 -9.07
C ARG A 182 3.44 6.42 -9.45
N ARG A 183 2.39 6.32 -10.25
CA ARG A 183 1.55 7.45 -10.64
C ARG A 183 0.52 7.83 -9.59
N ILE A 184 0.22 6.93 -8.63
CA ILE A 184 -0.81 7.15 -7.61
C ILE A 184 -0.53 8.40 -6.74
N PRO A 185 0.69 8.64 -6.23
CA PRO A 185 0.96 9.83 -5.45
C PRO A 185 0.66 11.13 -6.17
N GLU A 186 1.06 11.23 -7.43
CA GLU A 186 0.85 12.43 -8.25
C GLU A 186 -0.64 12.61 -8.62
N ARG A 187 -1.31 11.52 -9.00
CA ARG A 187 -2.67 11.56 -9.51
C ARG A 187 -3.75 11.67 -8.44
N LEU A 188 -3.53 11.05 -7.28
CA LEU A 188 -4.52 10.95 -6.21
C LEU A 188 -4.12 11.67 -4.92
N GLY A 189 -2.88 12.15 -4.81
CA GLY A 189 -2.36 12.73 -3.57
C GLY A 189 -2.15 11.70 -2.45
N THR A 190 -2.23 10.42 -2.76
CA THR A 190 -2.05 9.31 -1.84
C THR A 190 -0.56 9.03 -1.63
N THR A 191 -0.11 8.92 -0.39
CA THR A 191 1.25 8.42 -0.09
C THR A 191 1.27 6.90 -0.25
N VAL A 192 2.26 6.38 -0.96
CA VAL A 192 2.42 4.94 -1.16
C VAL A 192 3.62 4.43 -0.39
N ILE A 193 3.43 3.35 0.37
CA ILE A 193 4.51 2.61 1.02
C ILE A 193 4.42 1.16 0.53
N SER A 194 5.48 0.70 -0.12
CA SER A 194 5.51 -0.60 -0.80
C SER A 194 6.72 -1.41 -0.37
N THR A 195 6.55 -2.71 -0.29
CA THR A 195 7.64 -3.66 -0.48
C THR A 195 7.54 -4.22 -1.90
N LEU A 196 8.64 -4.71 -2.45
CA LEU A 196 8.67 -5.26 -3.79
C LEU A 196 9.02 -6.74 -3.75
N SER A 197 8.51 -7.47 -4.73
CA SER A 197 8.98 -8.83 -5.01
C SER A 197 10.41 -8.82 -5.55
N ALA A 198 11.12 -9.93 -5.40
CA ALA A 198 12.49 -10.04 -5.88
C ALA A 198 12.59 -9.84 -7.41
N GLY A 199 13.64 -9.15 -7.86
CA GLY A 199 13.93 -8.96 -9.28
C GLY A 199 13.33 -7.72 -9.92
N ILE A 200 12.54 -6.91 -9.18
CA ILE A 200 12.11 -5.59 -9.67
C ILE A 200 13.21 -4.59 -9.37
N ASP A 201 13.83 -4.04 -10.42
CA ASP A 201 14.83 -2.97 -10.29
C ASP A 201 14.17 -1.59 -10.47
N PHE A 202 14.52 -0.66 -9.61
CA PHE A 202 13.93 0.67 -9.57
C PHE A 202 14.55 1.61 -10.60
N ALA A 203 13.73 2.30 -11.35
CA ALA A 203 14.15 3.50 -12.08
C ALA A 203 14.05 4.70 -11.14
N GLY A 204 15.11 5.52 -11.06
CA GLY A 204 15.28 6.62 -10.13
C GLY A 204 14.07 7.55 -9.92
N GLY A 205 14.01 8.13 -8.74
CA GLY A 205 12.99 9.09 -8.30
C GLY A 205 12.15 8.64 -7.10
N ASP A 206 12.19 7.35 -6.75
CA ASP A 206 11.51 6.83 -5.57
C ASP A 206 12.40 6.94 -4.33
N VAL A 207 11.78 7.10 -3.16
CA VAL A 207 12.50 7.10 -1.90
C VAL A 207 12.62 5.66 -1.42
N VAL A 208 13.82 5.10 -1.46
CA VAL A 208 14.09 3.77 -0.91
C VAL A 208 14.54 3.92 0.53
N LEU A 209 13.86 3.23 1.43
CA LEU A 209 14.16 3.17 2.84
C LEU A 209 14.70 1.77 3.18
N GLU A 210 15.98 1.67 3.43
CA GLU A 210 16.58 0.48 4.01
C GLU A 210 16.26 0.46 5.50
N ILE A 211 15.54 -0.56 5.93
CA ILE A 211 15.14 -0.75 7.32
C ILE A 211 15.84 -1.97 7.91
N GLY A 212 16.30 -1.83 9.13
CA GLY A 212 17.02 -2.92 9.81
C GLY A 212 17.23 -2.63 11.30
N THR A 213 17.94 -3.50 11.97
CA THR A 213 18.25 -3.38 13.40
C THR A 213 19.03 -2.11 13.76
N ALA A 214 19.75 -1.51 12.79
CA ALA A 214 20.48 -0.26 12.96
C ALA A 214 19.59 1.01 12.78
N GLY A 215 18.33 0.85 12.38
CA GLY A 215 17.41 1.96 12.12
C GLY A 215 16.91 2.05 10.69
N ILE A 216 16.54 3.25 10.24
CA ILE A 216 16.19 3.55 8.86
C ILE A 216 17.29 4.36 8.20
N ARG A 217 17.65 3.96 6.97
CA ARG A 217 18.52 4.73 6.08
C ARG A 217 17.82 5.01 4.77
N GLU A 218 17.76 6.28 4.38
CA GLU A 218 17.27 6.67 3.06
C GLU A 218 18.36 6.42 2.02
N LEU A 219 18.06 5.57 1.05
CA LEU A 219 18.90 5.32 -0.12
C LEU A 219 18.35 6.13 -1.28
N ARG A 220 19.05 7.22 -1.66
CA ARG A 220 18.74 7.92 -2.91
C ARG A 220 19.42 7.20 -4.06
N LYS A 221 18.65 6.55 -4.93
CA LYS A 221 19.18 6.11 -6.22
C LYS A 221 19.17 7.32 -7.16
N GLU A 222 20.35 7.73 -7.65
CA GLU A 222 20.43 8.74 -8.71
C GLU A 222 19.70 8.24 -9.96
N PRO A 223 19.01 9.13 -10.69
CA PRO A 223 18.37 8.74 -11.95
C PRO A 223 19.45 8.19 -12.89
N ARG A 224 19.23 7.01 -13.45
CA ARG A 224 20.08 6.50 -14.53
C ARG A 224 19.96 7.46 -15.71
N THR A 225 21.07 8.11 -16.04
CA THR A 225 21.24 8.95 -17.27
C THR A 225 21.10 8.11 -18.52
#